data_4f43cba3f1d9836886772c3b0baec8e8
#
_entry.id   4f43cba3f1d9836886772c3b0baec8e8
#
_cell.length_a   1.000
_cell.length_b   1.000
_cell.length_c   1.000
_cell.angle_alpha   90.00
_cell.angle_beta   90.00
_cell.angle_gamma   90.00
#
_symmetry.space_group_name_H-M   'P 1'
#
loop_
_entity.id
_entity.type
_entity.pdbx_description
1 polymer ?
#
loop_
_entity_poly.entity_id
_entity_poly.type
_entity_poly.pdbx_seq_one_letter_code
_entity_poly.pdbx_strand_id
1 'polypeptide(L)'
;MSGNKDVEKDAGQNSQQKPLGFAALSSLMTSDGDQELLIFRKFEEISARNLLYLQCELLLIEERLKKWDKKISSSGNIDLEEAAETWEVMVEQAKDGRAEAKEMMALVDQLRAKVKEYHEALDLHSRIARLHRPDKRVFRVAQNELWGGPLDPDGLKRNPIVGGKTKDYLDTDNDLVSLKMPVETDALSRMLRAFWPGKEEVSRDGLSRISRFDERSIPIAAALINTIAAIILLVGPITSLSFVNSRAAILGMICAFTVAFALSVGLMTNAKRAEIFAGSAA
;
A
#
# COMPACT_ATOMS: atom_id res chain seq x y z
N MET A 1 2.56 35.38 69.70
CA MET A 1 2.75 33.97 69.35
C MET A 1 2.26 33.83 67.91
N SER A 2 3.20 33.83 67.02
CA SER A 2 2.98 33.87 65.58
C SER A 2 3.10 32.45 65.05
N GLY A 3 2.05 31.93 64.42
CA GLY A 3 2.04 30.65 63.75
C GLY A 3 2.16 30.83 62.27
N ASN A 4 3.34 30.57 61.75
CA ASN A 4 3.66 30.56 60.33
C ASN A 4 3.04 29.30 59.71
N LYS A 5 2.14 29.48 58.76
CA LYS A 5 1.62 28.41 57.90
C LYS A 5 2.35 28.49 56.55
N ASP A 6 3.37 27.68 56.42
CA ASP A 6 4.00 27.40 55.13
C ASP A 6 3.00 26.65 54.25
N VAL A 7 2.45 27.30 53.25
CA VAL A 7 1.66 26.68 52.20
C VAL A 7 2.66 26.22 51.13
N GLU A 8 3.01 24.94 51.24
CA GLU A 8 3.75 24.19 50.22
C GLU A 8 2.90 24.15 48.97
N LYS A 9 3.30 24.97 47.97
CA LYS A 9 2.76 24.90 46.60
C LYS A 9 3.34 23.65 45.94
N ASP A 10 2.60 22.58 46.02
CA ASP A 10 2.83 21.38 45.18
C ASP A 10 2.49 21.75 43.73
N ALA A 11 3.48 22.29 43.04
CA ALA A 11 3.43 22.47 41.61
C ALA A 11 3.61 21.11 40.94
N GLY A 12 2.50 20.40 40.74
CA GLY A 12 2.44 19.19 39.97
C GLY A 12 2.97 19.44 38.55
N GLN A 13 4.27 19.24 38.36
CA GLN A 13 4.86 19.08 37.05
C GLN A 13 4.33 17.76 36.47
N ASN A 14 3.24 17.87 35.74
CA ASN A 14 2.78 16.82 34.85
C ASN A 14 3.81 16.72 33.68
N SER A 15 4.97 16.15 33.99
CA SER A 15 5.95 15.75 32.99
C SER A 15 5.31 14.61 32.20
N GLN A 16 4.65 14.91 31.11
CA GLN A 16 4.22 13.93 30.13
C GLN A 16 5.46 13.09 29.77
N GLN A 17 5.55 11.90 30.33
CA GLN A 17 6.64 10.98 30.04
C GLN A 17 6.61 10.67 28.54
N LYS A 18 7.63 11.13 27.84
CA LYS A 18 7.79 10.94 26.42
C LYS A 18 7.88 9.42 26.13
N PRO A 19 7.05 8.88 25.22
CA PRO A 19 7.12 7.48 24.89
C PRO A 19 8.49 7.13 24.34
N LEU A 20 8.97 5.91 24.62
CA LEU A 20 10.27 5.41 24.17
C LEU A 20 10.09 4.14 23.31
N GLY A 21 11.06 3.85 22.46
CA GLY A 21 11.09 2.64 21.66
C GLY A 21 9.93 2.52 20.68
N PHE A 22 9.27 1.35 20.64
CA PHE A 22 8.15 1.11 19.73
C PHE A 22 6.96 2.05 19.96
N ALA A 23 6.71 2.47 21.20
CA ALA A 23 5.64 3.42 21.48
C ALA A 23 5.94 4.80 20.89
N ALA A 24 7.19 5.24 20.91
CA ALA A 24 7.62 6.48 20.27
C ALA A 24 7.54 6.36 18.74
N LEU A 25 8.02 5.25 18.18
CA LEU A 25 7.97 5.01 16.75
C LEU A 25 6.54 4.93 16.22
N SER A 26 5.65 4.20 16.89
CA SER A 26 4.25 4.11 16.49
C SER A 26 3.54 5.47 16.57
N SER A 27 3.80 6.25 17.63
CA SER A 27 3.30 7.62 17.73
C SER A 27 3.78 8.50 16.57
N LEU A 28 5.07 8.41 16.22
CA LEU A 28 5.64 9.12 15.08
C LEU A 28 4.95 8.73 13.76
N MET A 29 4.83 7.41 13.49
CA MET A 29 4.23 6.90 12.26
C MET A 29 2.74 7.28 12.11
N THR A 30 2.02 7.46 13.23
CA THR A 30 0.60 7.83 13.25
C THR A 30 0.34 9.32 13.47
N SER A 31 1.35 10.11 13.84
CA SER A 31 1.22 11.55 14.03
C SER A 31 0.97 12.32 12.74
N ASP A 32 1.36 11.73 11.62
CA ASP A 32 1.11 12.27 10.29
C ASP A 32 -0.35 11.99 9.90
N GLY A 33 -1.15 13.08 9.73
CA GLY A 33 -2.55 12.98 9.36
C GLY A 33 -2.79 12.29 8.01
N ASP A 34 -1.79 12.29 7.16
CA ASP A 34 -1.83 11.66 5.83
C ASP A 34 -1.33 10.21 5.82
N GLN A 35 -0.87 9.71 6.96
CA GLN A 35 -0.38 8.33 7.15
C GLN A 35 0.74 7.91 6.18
N GLU A 36 1.53 8.86 5.70
CA GLU A 36 2.63 8.60 4.75
C GLU A 36 3.77 7.81 5.37
N LEU A 37 3.97 7.96 6.69
CA LEU A 37 5.02 7.31 7.45
C LEU A 37 4.72 5.85 7.80
N LEU A 38 3.54 5.31 7.43
CA LEU A 38 3.20 3.90 7.62
C LEU A 38 3.95 3.02 6.60
N ILE A 39 5.26 2.90 6.80
CA ILE A 39 6.17 2.13 5.95
C ILE A 39 6.58 0.85 6.68
N PHE A 40 6.38 -0.29 6.04
CA PHE A 40 6.68 -1.61 6.60
C PHE A 40 7.42 -2.48 5.59
N ARG A 41 8.08 -3.53 6.08
CA ARG A 41 8.63 -4.57 5.23
C ARG A 41 7.52 -5.55 4.83
N LYS A 42 7.49 -5.95 3.57
CA LYS A 42 6.57 -6.98 3.06
C LYS A 42 7.08 -8.41 3.27
N PHE A 43 8.37 -8.57 3.60
CA PHE A 43 9.01 -9.87 3.78
C PHE A 43 8.78 -10.82 2.60
N GLU A 44 8.99 -10.31 1.37
CA GLU A 44 8.66 -10.99 0.13
C GLU A 44 9.27 -12.38 0.01
N GLU A 45 10.59 -12.52 0.30
CA GLU A 45 11.30 -13.79 0.23
C GLU A 45 10.77 -14.81 1.26
N ILE A 46 10.53 -14.35 2.50
CA ILE A 46 10.02 -15.23 3.57
C ILE A 46 8.60 -15.68 3.27
N SER A 47 7.76 -14.76 2.76
CA SER A 47 6.39 -15.06 2.37
C SER A 47 6.33 -16.05 1.21
N ALA A 48 7.18 -15.86 0.18
CA ALA A 48 7.30 -16.81 -0.92
C ALA A 48 7.76 -18.19 -0.44
N ARG A 49 8.72 -18.25 0.49
CA ARG A 49 9.17 -19.52 1.10
C ARG A 49 8.05 -20.21 1.87
N ASN A 50 7.24 -19.46 2.61
CA ASN A 50 6.07 -20.01 3.31
C ASN A 50 5.06 -20.62 2.33
N LEU A 51 4.76 -19.93 1.22
CA LEU A 51 3.90 -20.46 0.17
C LEU A 51 4.44 -21.77 -0.42
N LEU A 52 5.76 -21.88 -0.63
CA LEU A 52 6.38 -23.12 -1.11
C LEU A 52 6.24 -24.26 -0.10
N TYR A 53 6.36 -23.98 1.20
CA TYR A 53 6.15 -25.02 2.22
C TYR A 53 4.70 -25.52 2.24
N LEU A 54 3.72 -24.60 2.21
CA LEU A 54 2.30 -24.97 2.11
C LEU A 54 1.99 -25.76 0.83
N GLN A 55 2.61 -25.40 -0.29
CA GLN A 55 2.51 -26.16 -1.54
C GLN A 55 3.09 -27.57 -1.41
N CYS A 56 4.24 -27.71 -0.77
CA CYS A 56 4.84 -29.04 -0.52
C CYS A 56 3.92 -29.93 0.35
N GLU A 57 3.30 -29.36 1.39
CA GLU A 57 2.35 -30.09 2.24
C GLU A 57 1.13 -30.56 1.44
N LEU A 58 0.59 -29.71 0.53
CA LEU A 58 -0.50 -30.10 -0.35
C LEU A 58 -0.11 -31.19 -1.35
N LEU A 59 1.11 -31.13 -1.92
CA LEU A 59 1.62 -32.18 -2.80
C LEU A 59 1.72 -33.53 -2.10
N LEU A 60 2.12 -33.57 -0.82
CA LEU A 60 2.13 -34.79 -0.01
C LEU A 60 0.72 -35.33 0.23
N ILE A 61 -0.26 -34.47 0.47
CA ILE A 61 -1.66 -34.86 0.62
C ILE A 61 -2.20 -35.42 -0.72
N GLU A 62 -1.90 -34.75 -1.83
CA GLU A 62 -2.28 -35.19 -3.16
C GLU A 62 -1.71 -36.60 -3.48
N GLU A 63 -0.45 -36.86 -3.14
CA GLU A 63 0.17 -38.15 -3.31
C GLU A 63 -0.53 -39.24 -2.46
N ARG A 64 -0.91 -38.92 -1.22
CA ARG A 64 -1.66 -39.84 -0.35
C ARG A 64 -3.04 -40.10 -0.90
N LEU A 65 -3.77 -39.12 -1.41
CA LEU A 65 -5.05 -39.32 -2.07
C LEU A 65 -4.92 -40.23 -3.28
N LYS A 66 -3.96 -39.97 -4.16
CA LYS A 66 -3.69 -40.88 -5.33
C LYS A 66 -3.37 -42.33 -4.92
N LYS A 67 -2.67 -42.53 -3.82
CA LYS A 67 -2.42 -43.86 -3.26
C LYS A 67 -3.72 -44.52 -2.77
N TRP A 68 -4.60 -43.73 -2.13
CA TRP A 68 -5.91 -44.17 -1.72
C TRP A 68 -6.79 -44.55 -2.91
N ASP A 69 -6.91 -43.73 -3.92
CA ASP A 69 -7.67 -43.99 -5.14
C ASP A 69 -7.20 -45.30 -5.80
N LYS A 70 -5.88 -45.49 -5.89
CA LYS A 70 -5.30 -46.71 -6.42
C LYS A 70 -5.58 -47.96 -5.54
N LYS A 71 -5.52 -47.79 -4.20
CA LYS A 71 -5.85 -48.88 -3.27
C LYS A 71 -7.31 -49.33 -3.44
N ILE A 72 -8.24 -48.38 -3.53
CA ILE A 72 -9.67 -48.66 -3.74
C ILE A 72 -9.86 -49.44 -5.05
N SER A 73 -9.36 -48.89 -6.16
CA SER A 73 -9.53 -49.47 -7.51
C SER A 73 -8.93 -50.89 -7.64
N SER A 74 -7.95 -51.23 -6.81
CA SER A 74 -7.26 -52.52 -6.87
C SER A 74 -7.70 -53.52 -5.79
N SER A 75 -8.53 -53.11 -4.82
CA SER A 75 -8.89 -53.93 -3.66
C SER A 75 -9.97 -54.95 -3.94
N GLY A 76 -10.88 -54.72 -4.91
CA GLY A 76 -12.10 -55.49 -5.12
C GLY A 76 -13.00 -55.56 -3.88
N ASN A 77 -12.84 -54.65 -2.93
CA ASN A 77 -13.64 -54.56 -1.71
C ASN A 77 -14.83 -53.65 -1.95
N ILE A 78 -16.01 -54.25 -2.09
CA ILE A 78 -17.27 -53.58 -2.38
C ILE A 78 -17.57 -52.47 -1.35
N ASP A 79 -17.32 -52.72 -0.07
CA ASP A 79 -17.56 -51.76 0.99
C ASP A 79 -16.67 -50.51 0.85
N LEU A 80 -15.42 -50.67 0.39
CA LEU A 80 -14.50 -49.53 0.15
C LEU A 80 -14.87 -48.76 -1.12
N GLU A 81 -15.33 -49.46 -2.16
CA GLU A 81 -15.81 -48.85 -3.39
C GLU A 81 -17.06 -48.03 -3.13
N GLU A 82 -18.04 -48.59 -2.38
CA GLU A 82 -19.26 -47.86 -2.01
C GLU A 82 -18.98 -46.64 -1.14
N ALA A 83 -18.03 -46.76 -0.20
CA ALA A 83 -17.59 -45.60 0.62
C ALA A 83 -16.88 -44.53 -0.21
N ALA A 84 -16.17 -44.88 -1.28
CA ALA A 84 -15.54 -43.91 -2.18
C ALA A 84 -16.55 -43.22 -3.10
N GLU A 85 -17.63 -43.90 -3.46
CA GLU A 85 -18.69 -43.36 -4.30
C GLU A 85 -19.73 -42.56 -3.52
N THR A 86 -19.92 -42.88 -2.22
CA THR A 86 -20.99 -42.31 -1.41
C THR A 86 -20.44 -41.72 -0.11
N TRP A 87 -20.50 -40.40 0.03
CA TRP A 87 -19.99 -39.66 1.20
C TRP A 87 -20.64 -40.12 2.51
N GLU A 88 -21.94 -40.36 2.50
CA GLU A 88 -22.74 -40.78 3.67
C GLU A 88 -22.24 -42.13 4.17
N VAL A 89 -21.96 -43.05 3.27
CA VAL A 89 -21.45 -44.40 3.60
C VAL A 89 -20.05 -44.28 4.20
N MET A 90 -19.18 -43.45 3.65
CA MET A 90 -17.85 -43.20 4.21
C MET A 90 -17.96 -42.66 5.66
N VAL A 91 -18.85 -41.69 5.90
CA VAL A 91 -19.05 -41.09 7.23
C VAL A 91 -19.60 -42.12 8.21
N GLU A 92 -20.53 -42.99 7.78
CA GLU A 92 -21.12 -44.04 8.62
C GLU A 92 -20.05 -45.10 8.96
N GLN A 93 -19.31 -45.56 7.97
CA GLN A 93 -18.21 -46.53 8.18
C GLN A 93 -17.12 -45.97 9.12
N ALA A 94 -16.82 -44.67 9.03
CA ALA A 94 -15.87 -44.03 9.96
C ALA A 94 -16.41 -43.95 11.39
N LYS A 95 -17.73 -43.72 11.58
CA LYS A 95 -18.40 -43.76 12.90
C LYS A 95 -18.40 -45.17 13.46
N ASP A 96 -18.64 -46.18 12.64
CA ASP A 96 -18.62 -47.60 13.02
C ASP A 96 -17.21 -48.12 13.35
N GLY A 97 -16.20 -47.27 13.18
CA GLY A 97 -14.85 -47.60 13.62
C GLY A 97 -13.95 -48.23 12.57
N ARG A 98 -14.39 -48.36 11.31
CA ARG A 98 -13.56 -48.90 10.23
C ARG A 98 -12.30 -48.05 10.01
N ALA A 99 -11.13 -48.66 10.07
CA ALA A 99 -9.84 -47.99 10.08
C ALA A 99 -9.58 -47.19 8.79
N GLU A 100 -9.93 -47.78 7.64
CA GLU A 100 -9.76 -47.13 6.35
C GLU A 100 -10.62 -45.87 6.20
N ALA A 101 -11.90 -45.92 6.58
CA ALA A 101 -12.80 -44.78 6.51
C ALA A 101 -12.36 -43.66 7.45
N LYS A 102 -11.86 -43.98 8.66
CA LYS A 102 -11.28 -42.99 9.58
C LYS A 102 -10.02 -42.34 9.00
N GLU A 103 -9.13 -43.11 8.40
CA GLU A 103 -7.91 -42.60 7.78
C GLU A 103 -8.27 -41.64 6.63
N MET A 104 -9.25 -42.03 5.79
CA MET A 104 -9.70 -41.20 4.68
C MET A 104 -10.35 -39.90 5.17
N MET A 105 -11.22 -39.98 6.19
CA MET A 105 -11.82 -38.77 6.79
C MET A 105 -10.75 -37.82 7.37
N ALA A 106 -9.75 -38.39 8.08
CA ALA A 106 -8.64 -37.56 8.61
C ALA A 106 -7.84 -36.90 7.47
N LEU A 107 -7.65 -37.62 6.35
CA LEU A 107 -6.97 -37.03 5.18
C LEU A 107 -7.79 -35.94 4.50
N VAL A 108 -9.11 -36.09 4.42
CA VAL A 108 -10.03 -35.06 3.91
C VAL A 108 -10.00 -33.82 4.81
N ASP A 109 -9.99 -34.01 6.12
CA ASP A 109 -9.91 -32.86 7.05
C ASP A 109 -8.56 -32.13 6.95
N GLN A 110 -7.45 -32.88 6.79
CA GLN A 110 -6.14 -32.28 6.53
C GLN A 110 -6.14 -31.51 5.21
N LEU A 111 -6.72 -32.09 4.14
CA LEU A 111 -6.84 -31.44 2.83
C LEU A 111 -7.60 -30.11 2.94
N ARG A 112 -8.78 -30.14 3.57
CA ARG A 112 -9.62 -28.93 3.73
C ARG A 112 -8.89 -27.82 4.48
N ALA A 113 -8.22 -28.17 5.58
CA ALA A 113 -7.45 -27.21 6.38
C ALA A 113 -6.29 -26.60 5.58
N LYS A 114 -5.51 -27.46 4.88
CA LYS A 114 -4.33 -27.00 4.13
C LYS A 114 -4.67 -26.25 2.86
N VAL A 115 -5.70 -26.62 2.12
CA VAL A 115 -6.19 -25.86 0.95
C VAL A 115 -6.65 -24.48 1.37
N LYS A 116 -7.39 -24.39 2.47
CA LYS A 116 -7.84 -23.11 3.02
C LYS A 116 -6.65 -22.23 3.39
N GLU A 117 -5.69 -22.75 4.17
CA GLU A 117 -4.49 -22.03 4.61
C GLU A 117 -3.67 -21.53 3.40
N TYR A 118 -3.47 -22.38 2.40
CA TYR A 118 -2.74 -22.03 1.18
C TYR A 118 -3.43 -20.94 0.37
N HIS A 119 -4.75 -21.03 0.17
CA HIS A 119 -5.51 -20.02 -0.57
C HIS A 119 -5.56 -18.68 0.16
N GLU A 120 -5.73 -18.69 1.49
CA GLU A 120 -5.67 -17.48 2.31
C GLU A 120 -4.29 -16.81 2.23
N ALA A 121 -3.21 -17.61 2.29
CA ALA A 121 -1.85 -17.11 2.17
C ALA A 121 -1.57 -16.53 0.78
N LEU A 122 -2.04 -17.18 -0.30
CA LEU A 122 -1.92 -16.68 -1.68
C LEU A 122 -2.66 -15.36 -1.88
N ASP A 123 -3.91 -15.27 -1.42
CA ASP A 123 -4.70 -14.05 -1.54
C ASP A 123 -4.06 -12.89 -0.76
N LEU A 124 -3.64 -13.15 0.49
CA LEU A 124 -2.96 -12.16 1.31
C LEU A 124 -1.66 -11.69 0.66
N HIS A 125 -0.84 -12.63 0.17
CA HIS A 125 0.40 -12.30 -0.52
C HIS A 125 0.15 -11.49 -1.79
N SER A 126 -0.87 -11.84 -2.58
CA SER A 126 -1.28 -11.08 -3.77
C SER A 126 -1.68 -9.65 -3.42
N ARG A 127 -2.40 -9.45 -2.31
CA ARG A 127 -2.79 -8.10 -1.85
C ARG A 127 -1.58 -7.29 -1.39
N ILE A 128 -0.67 -7.90 -0.62
CA ILE A 128 0.57 -7.26 -0.17
C ILE A 128 1.46 -6.89 -1.36
N ALA A 129 1.56 -7.76 -2.37
CA ALA A 129 2.36 -7.51 -3.57
C ALA A 129 1.86 -6.30 -4.40
N ARG A 130 0.57 -5.94 -4.29
CA ARG A 130 -0.02 -4.77 -4.95
C ARG A 130 0.21 -3.47 -4.19
N LEU A 131 0.68 -3.52 -2.95
CA LEU A 131 1.03 -2.32 -2.19
C LEU A 131 2.19 -1.59 -2.87
N HIS A 132 2.13 -0.28 -2.83
CA HIS A 132 3.11 0.57 -3.50
C HIS A 132 4.36 0.75 -2.62
N ARG A 133 5.49 0.99 -3.28
CA ARG A 133 6.70 1.40 -2.59
C ARG A 133 6.49 2.81 -2.03
N PRO A 134 7.12 3.12 -0.88
CA PRO A 134 7.09 4.48 -0.35
C PRO A 134 7.73 5.46 -1.34
N ASP A 135 7.21 6.69 -1.39
CA ASP A 135 7.84 7.77 -2.13
C ASP A 135 9.26 8.01 -1.59
N LYS A 136 10.21 8.27 -2.48
CA LYS A 136 11.63 8.48 -2.11
C LYS A 136 11.83 9.61 -1.08
N ARG A 137 10.95 10.61 -1.11
CA ARG A 137 10.99 11.72 -0.18
C ARG A 137 10.50 11.28 1.19
N VAL A 138 9.33 10.64 1.24
CA VAL A 138 8.74 10.11 2.48
C VAL A 138 9.69 9.09 3.12
N PHE A 139 10.30 8.23 2.31
CA PHE A 139 11.30 7.27 2.77
C PHE A 139 12.49 7.94 3.46
N ARG A 140 13.06 9.02 2.87
CA ARG A 140 14.15 9.78 3.51
C ARG A 140 13.74 10.42 4.82
N VAL A 141 12.51 10.97 4.88
CA VAL A 141 11.97 11.53 6.13
C VAL A 141 11.84 10.44 7.19
N ALA A 142 11.23 9.31 6.84
CA ALA A 142 11.07 8.17 7.75
C ALA A 142 12.42 7.65 8.26
N GLN A 143 13.42 7.55 7.38
CA GLN A 143 14.78 7.13 7.75
C GLN A 143 15.45 8.14 8.71
N ASN A 144 15.35 9.43 8.42
CA ASN A 144 15.89 10.47 9.31
C ASN A 144 15.21 10.45 10.68
N GLU A 145 13.90 10.34 10.72
CA GLU A 145 13.13 10.31 11.96
C GLU A 145 13.41 9.05 12.79
N LEU A 146 13.55 7.88 12.14
CA LEU A 146 13.92 6.63 12.80
C LEU A 146 15.25 6.76 13.56
N TRP A 147 16.19 7.53 13.01
CA TRP A 147 17.50 7.83 13.61
C TRP A 147 17.48 9.08 14.52
N GLY A 148 16.30 9.56 14.92
CA GLY A 148 16.14 10.65 15.87
C GLY A 148 16.21 12.05 15.27
N GLY A 149 15.89 12.17 13.98
CA GLY A 149 15.83 13.43 13.24
C GLY A 149 17.16 13.83 12.57
N PRO A 150 17.27 15.04 11.99
CA PRO A 150 18.47 15.51 11.32
C PRO A 150 19.67 15.55 12.24
N LEU A 151 20.86 15.38 11.67
CA LEU A 151 22.13 15.48 12.41
C LEU A 151 22.20 16.82 13.15
N ASP A 152 22.54 16.78 14.44
CA ASP A 152 22.86 18.00 15.19
C ASP A 152 24.02 18.74 14.48
N PRO A 153 24.10 20.09 14.63
CA PRO A 153 25.19 20.91 14.07
C PRO A 153 26.58 20.36 14.40
N ASP A 154 26.72 19.66 15.52
CA ASP A 154 27.96 19.04 15.98
C ASP A 154 28.23 17.66 15.36
N GLY A 155 27.41 17.19 14.41
CA GLY A 155 27.60 15.92 13.69
C GLY A 155 27.37 14.67 14.53
N LEU A 156 26.87 14.77 15.75
CA LEU A 156 26.56 13.62 16.59
C LEU A 156 25.31 12.94 16.05
N LYS A 157 25.44 11.67 15.61
CA LYS A 157 24.29 10.80 15.26
C LYS A 157 23.43 10.61 16.51
N ARG A 158 22.17 10.99 16.43
CA ARG A 158 21.18 10.61 17.45
C ARG A 158 21.03 9.09 17.48
N ASN A 159 20.71 8.56 18.66
CA ASN A 159 20.41 7.15 18.79
C ASN A 159 19.10 6.81 18.08
N PRO A 160 18.99 5.66 17.41
CA PRO A 160 17.75 5.24 16.76
C PRO A 160 16.63 5.11 17.81
N ILE A 161 15.41 5.45 17.41
CA ILE A 161 14.21 5.35 18.28
C ILE A 161 14.02 3.92 18.77
N VAL A 162 14.31 2.93 17.92
CA VAL A 162 14.20 1.50 18.23
C VAL A 162 15.55 0.82 18.07
N GLY A 163 15.81 -0.19 18.91
CA GLY A 163 17.06 -0.94 18.92
C GLY A 163 16.98 -2.30 18.22
N GLY A 164 18.07 -3.06 18.32
CA GLY A 164 18.18 -4.42 17.78
C GLY A 164 18.10 -4.46 16.26
N LYS A 165 17.51 -5.54 15.71
CA LYS A 165 17.34 -5.71 14.25
C LYS A 165 16.33 -4.73 13.64
N THR A 166 15.47 -4.11 14.45
CA THR A 166 14.45 -3.18 13.99
C THR A 166 15.05 -1.82 13.62
N LYS A 167 16.21 -1.45 14.14
CA LYS A 167 16.87 -0.18 13.80
C LYS A 167 17.17 -0.04 12.30
N ASP A 168 17.45 -1.16 11.64
CA ASP A 168 17.91 -1.22 10.24
C ASP A 168 16.78 -1.67 9.28
N TYR A 169 15.49 -1.70 9.72
CA TYR A 169 14.42 -2.26 8.89
C TYR A 169 14.14 -1.44 7.62
N LEU A 170 14.47 -0.16 7.63
CA LEU A 170 14.36 0.72 6.46
C LEU A 170 15.53 0.60 5.47
N ASP A 171 16.61 -0.12 5.82
CA ASP A 171 17.79 -0.24 4.95
C ASP A 171 17.53 -1.19 3.76
N THR A 172 16.47 -1.99 3.82
CA THR A 172 16.07 -2.92 2.75
C THR A 172 15.08 -2.26 1.79
N ASP A 173 15.56 -1.31 0.98
CA ASP A 173 14.74 -0.44 0.10
C ASP A 173 13.77 -1.22 -0.81
N ASN A 174 14.19 -2.39 -1.33
CA ASN A 174 13.38 -3.18 -2.25
C ASN A 174 12.22 -3.94 -1.61
N ASP A 175 12.23 -4.13 -0.30
CA ASP A 175 11.26 -4.93 0.45
C ASP A 175 10.28 -4.06 1.26
N LEU A 176 10.24 -2.76 0.99
CA LEU A 176 9.39 -1.81 1.68
C LEU A 176 8.09 -1.53 0.93
N VAL A 177 7.01 -1.36 1.70
CA VAL A 177 5.70 -0.95 1.23
C VAL A 177 5.14 0.15 2.09
N SER A 178 4.37 1.04 1.48
CA SER A 178 3.54 2.03 2.16
C SER A 178 2.11 1.52 2.22
N LEU A 179 1.48 1.64 3.40
CA LEU A 179 0.06 1.33 3.55
C LEU A 179 -0.84 2.44 2.99
N LYS A 180 -0.30 3.65 2.82
CA LYS A 180 -1.03 4.73 2.13
C LYS A 180 -1.19 4.35 0.67
N MET A 181 -2.43 4.36 0.18
CA MET A 181 -2.66 4.29 -1.27
C MET A 181 -2.12 5.56 -1.90
N PRO A 182 -1.33 5.45 -2.99
CA PRO A 182 -0.94 6.64 -3.73
C PRO A 182 -2.20 7.33 -4.21
N VAL A 183 -2.33 8.60 -3.86
CA VAL A 183 -3.34 9.44 -4.49
C VAL A 183 -3.03 9.45 -5.98
N GLU A 184 -3.98 9.04 -6.81
CA GLU A 184 -3.83 9.14 -8.26
C GLU A 184 -3.58 10.61 -8.61
N THR A 185 -2.31 10.96 -8.77
CA THR A 185 -1.89 12.30 -9.13
C THR A 185 -1.62 12.33 -10.62
N ASP A 186 -2.36 13.18 -11.32
CA ASP A 186 -2.11 13.53 -12.72
C ASP A 186 -0.69 14.08 -12.90
N ALA A 187 -0.19 14.06 -14.12
CA ALA A 187 1.17 14.47 -14.45
C ALA A 187 1.44 15.93 -13.98
N LEU A 188 0.42 16.80 -14.05
CA LEU A 188 0.50 18.18 -13.61
C LEU A 188 0.66 18.29 -12.08
N SER A 189 -0.11 17.53 -11.30
CA SER A 189 0.01 17.51 -9.84
C SER A 189 1.38 17.00 -9.40
N ARG A 190 1.96 16.01 -10.10
CA ARG A 190 3.34 15.54 -9.86
C ARG A 190 4.37 16.62 -10.13
N MET A 191 4.21 17.36 -11.23
CA MET A 191 5.09 18.47 -11.58
C MET A 191 4.96 19.63 -10.57
N LEU A 192 3.73 19.97 -10.18
CA LEU A 192 3.50 20.98 -9.15
C LEU A 192 4.13 20.60 -7.81
N ARG A 193 4.01 19.35 -7.38
CA ARG A 193 4.67 18.87 -6.16
C ARG A 193 6.19 19.03 -6.18
N ALA A 194 6.81 18.87 -7.36
CA ALA A 194 8.26 19.05 -7.50
C ALA A 194 8.71 20.51 -7.31
N PHE A 195 7.85 21.48 -7.66
CA PHE A 195 8.15 22.90 -7.61
C PHE A 195 7.47 23.62 -6.43
N TRP A 196 6.58 22.96 -5.68
CA TRP A 196 5.83 23.59 -4.59
C TRP A 196 6.71 23.82 -3.37
N PRO A 197 6.81 25.05 -2.83
CA PRO A 197 7.56 25.30 -1.61
C PRO A 197 6.86 24.63 -0.42
N GLY A 198 7.56 23.69 0.26
CA GLY A 198 7.07 23.08 1.49
C GLY A 198 7.02 24.09 2.62
N LYS A 199 5.90 24.18 3.32
CA LYS A 199 5.85 24.88 4.60
C LYS A 199 6.46 23.99 5.68
N GLU A 200 7.45 24.49 6.41
CA GLU A 200 7.96 23.85 7.60
C GLU A 200 6.96 24.06 8.76
N GLU A 201 6.22 23.03 9.12
CA GLU A 201 5.44 23.03 10.36
C GLU A 201 6.19 22.25 11.44
N VAL A 202 6.29 22.84 12.61
CA VAL A 202 6.79 22.15 13.81
C VAL A 202 5.70 21.20 14.27
N SER A 203 6.03 19.91 14.40
CA SER A 203 5.10 18.91 14.92
C SER A 203 4.55 19.35 16.27
N ARG A 204 3.31 18.96 16.60
CA ARG A 204 2.66 19.25 17.89
C ARG A 204 3.51 18.89 19.10
N ASP A 205 4.45 17.95 18.94
CA ASP A 205 5.35 17.50 20.00
C ASP A 205 6.66 18.32 20.07
N GLY A 206 6.83 19.37 19.26
CA GLY A 206 7.99 20.26 19.31
C GLY A 206 9.34 19.64 18.88
N LEU A 207 9.36 18.41 18.37
CA LEU A 207 10.54 17.58 18.21
C LEU A 207 10.98 17.35 16.77
N SER A 208 10.09 17.45 15.80
CA SER A 208 10.42 17.28 14.40
C SER A 208 9.87 18.42 13.57
N ARG A 209 10.72 19.03 12.73
CA ARG A 209 10.31 19.93 11.67
C ARG A 209 9.93 19.07 10.47
N ILE A 210 8.68 18.68 10.41
CA ILE A 210 8.15 17.95 9.25
C ILE A 210 7.74 18.98 8.22
N SER A 211 8.34 18.94 7.04
CA SER A 211 7.92 19.76 5.89
C SER A 211 6.55 19.25 5.44
N ARG A 212 5.50 19.79 6.04
CA ARG A 212 4.13 19.45 5.67
C ARG A 212 3.77 20.18 4.38
N PHE A 213 3.35 19.43 3.38
CA PHE A 213 2.62 19.96 2.26
C PHE A 213 1.13 19.90 2.58
N ASP A 214 0.45 20.99 2.36
CA ASP A 214 -1.01 20.95 2.33
C ASP A 214 -1.43 20.23 1.04
N GLU A 215 -1.57 18.89 1.13
CA GLU A 215 -1.95 18.05 -0.01
C GLU A 215 -3.27 18.47 -0.65
N ARG A 216 -4.12 19.20 0.08
CA ARG A 216 -5.39 19.70 -0.45
C ARG A 216 -5.23 20.88 -1.40
N SER A 217 -4.17 21.65 -1.24
CA SER A 217 -3.93 22.85 -2.09
C SER A 217 -3.42 22.49 -3.48
N ILE A 218 -2.68 21.39 -3.63
CA ILE A 218 -2.09 20.96 -4.91
C ILE A 218 -3.15 20.55 -5.94
N PRO A 219 -4.14 19.67 -5.62
CA PRO A 219 -5.21 19.35 -6.55
C PRO A 219 -6.05 20.54 -6.97
N ILE A 220 -6.29 21.48 -6.05
CA ILE A 220 -7.04 22.72 -6.34
C ILE A 220 -6.25 23.61 -7.30
N ALA A 221 -4.96 23.78 -7.06
CA ALA A 221 -4.10 24.56 -7.95
C ALA A 221 -3.99 23.91 -9.34
N ALA A 222 -3.86 22.57 -9.40
CA ALA A 222 -3.85 21.83 -10.65
C ALA A 222 -5.17 21.99 -11.42
N ALA A 223 -6.32 21.89 -10.73
CA ALA A 223 -7.64 22.10 -11.33
C ALA A 223 -7.80 23.53 -11.87
N LEU A 224 -7.34 24.56 -11.15
CA LEU A 224 -7.37 25.94 -11.62
C LEU A 224 -6.50 26.15 -12.85
N ILE A 225 -5.29 25.62 -12.86
CA ILE A 225 -4.38 25.69 -14.03
C ILE A 225 -5.00 24.98 -15.23
N ASN A 226 -5.59 23.81 -15.03
CA ASN A 226 -6.32 23.07 -16.06
C ASN A 226 -7.47 23.89 -16.66
N THR A 227 -8.27 24.49 -15.80
CA THR A 227 -9.42 25.31 -16.23
C THR A 227 -8.96 26.52 -17.03
N ILE A 228 -7.93 27.23 -16.58
CA ILE A 228 -7.37 28.39 -17.30
C ILE A 228 -6.77 27.96 -18.65
N ALA A 229 -6.02 26.86 -18.67
CA ALA A 229 -5.45 26.32 -19.91
C ALA A 229 -6.54 25.92 -20.92
N ALA A 230 -7.61 25.27 -20.45
CA ALA A 230 -8.76 24.92 -21.29
C ALA A 230 -9.44 26.16 -21.90
N ILE A 231 -9.66 27.20 -21.09
CA ILE A 231 -10.24 28.47 -21.56
C ILE A 231 -9.35 29.10 -22.64
N ILE A 232 -8.05 29.19 -22.41
CA ILE A 232 -7.09 29.76 -23.37
C ILE A 232 -7.07 28.95 -24.68
N LEU A 233 -7.06 27.60 -24.59
CA LEU A 233 -7.04 26.73 -25.77
C LEU A 233 -8.37 26.74 -26.53
N LEU A 234 -9.49 27.09 -25.90
CA LEU A 234 -10.80 27.16 -26.52
C LEU A 234 -11.09 28.53 -27.12
N VAL A 235 -10.78 29.60 -26.41
CA VAL A 235 -11.04 30.99 -26.83
C VAL A 235 -9.95 31.49 -27.80
N GLY A 236 -8.69 31.07 -27.62
CA GLY A 236 -7.55 31.45 -28.43
C GLY A 236 -7.74 31.19 -29.94
N PRO A 237 -8.17 29.97 -30.35
CA PRO A 237 -8.45 29.69 -31.76
C PRO A 237 -9.54 30.62 -32.33
N ILE A 238 -10.64 30.79 -31.59
CA ILE A 238 -11.78 31.61 -32.07
C ILE A 238 -11.34 33.05 -32.32
N THR A 239 -10.61 33.64 -31.41
CA THR A 239 -10.10 35.00 -31.56
C THR A 239 -9.05 35.10 -32.63
N SER A 240 -8.11 34.14 -32.72
CA SER A 240 -7.04 34.13 -33.73
C SER A 240 -7.60 33.99 -35.15
N LEU A 241 -8.62 33.12 -35.37
CA LEU A 241 -9.23 32.96 -36.67
C LEU A 241 -9.92 34.24 -37.19
N SER A 242 -10.40 35.12 -36.28
CA SER A 242 -11.04 36.38 -36.65
C SER A 242 -10.07 37.39 -37.32
N PHE A 243 -8.76 37.24 -37.13
CA PHE A 243 -7.77 38.14 -37.66
C PHE A 243 -7.02 37.63 -38.92
N VAL A 244 -7.27 36.35 -39.32
CA VAL A 244 -6.53 35.73 -40.44
C VAL A 244 -7.42 35.61 -41.66
N ASN A 245 -6.93 36.20 -42.79
CA ASN A 245 -7.65 36.21 -44.09
C ASN A 245 -7.20 35.11 -45.06
N SER A 246 -6.14 34.37 -44.77
CA SER A 246 -5.60 33.32 -45.63
C SER A 246 -6.20 31.94 -45.27
N ARG A 247 -6.83 31.28 -46.28
CA ARG A 247 -7.43 29.95 -46.08
C ARG A 247 -6.41 28.88 -45.62
N ALA A 248 -5.20 28.93 -46.14
CA ALA A 248 -4.14 27.97 -45.76
C ALA A 248 -3.69 28.19 -44.30
N ALA A 249 -3.58 29.46 -43.87
CA ALA A 249 -3.24 29.80 -42.50
C ALA A 249 -4.36 29.42 -41.51
N ILE A 250 -5.62 29.58 -41.87
CA ILE A 250 -6.78 29.14 -41.10
C ILE A 250 -6.73 27.63 -40.84
N LEU A 251 -6.50 26.85 -41.90
CA LEU A 251 -6.41 25.37 -41.80
C LEU A 251 -5.25 24.94 -40.89
N GLY A 252 -4.08 25.53 -41.07
CA GLY A 252 -2.89 25.26 -40.24
C GLY A 252 -3.12 25.60 -38.80
N MET A 253 -3.82 26.70 -38.50
CA MET A 253 -4.11 27.13 -37.14
C MET A 253 -5.11 26.19 -36.45
N ILE A 254 -6.16 25.77 -37.15
CA ILE A 254 -7.12 24.78 -36.64
C ILE A 254 -6.40 23.49 -36.26
N CYS A 255 -5.56 22.93 -37.15
CA CYS A 255 -4.77 21.74 -36.90
C CYS A 255 -3.85 21.92 -35.66
N ALA A 256 -3.13 23.04 -35.59
CA ALA A 256 -2.23 23.32 -34.47
C ALA A 256 -2.95 23.39 -33.11
N PHE A 257 -4.07 24.10 -33.06
CA PHE A 257 -4.86 24.20 -31.82
C PHE A 257 -5.54 22.88 -31.42
N THR A 258 -6.00 22.10 -32.43
CA THR A 258 -6.55 20.77 -32.14
C THR A 258 -5.51 19.83 -31.55
N VAL A 259 -4.30 19.81 -32.10
CA VAL A 259 -3.18 19.03 -31.58
C VAL A 259 -2.79 19.53 -30.16
N ALA A 260 -2.68 20.85 -29.98
CA ALA A 260 -2.37 21.43 -28.68
C ALA A 260 -3.43 21.08 -27.62
N PHE A 261 -4.71 21.11 -27.99
CA PHE A 261 -5.81 20.71 -27.11
C PHE A 261 -5.74 19.21 -26.74
N ALA A 262 -5.56 18.34 -27.75
CA ALA A 262 -5.42 16.90 -27.52
C ALA A 262 -4.23 16.56 -26.62
N LEU A 263 -3.09 17.20 -26.82
CA LEU A 263 -1.91 17.06 -25.95
C LEU A 263 -2.18 17.58 -24.55
N SER A 264 -2.85 18.72 -24.42
CA SER A 264 -3.22 19.29 -23.12
C SER A 264 -4.12 18.34 -22.32
N VAL A 265 -5.17 17.81 -22.94
CA VAL A 265 -6.07 16.83 -22.31
C VAL A 265 -5.29 15.56 -21.93
N GLY A 266 -4.42 15.06 -22.81
CA GLY A 266 -3.64 13.84 -22.55
C GLY A 266 -2.61 13.97 -21.43
N LEU A 267 -2.01 15.16 -21.28
CA LEU A 267 -1.02 15.45 -20.23
C LEU A 267 -1.66 15.80 -18.88
N MET A 268 -2.82 16.44 -18.91
CA MET A 268 -3.51 16.98 -17.73
C MET A 268 -4.47 15.99 -17.08
N THR A 269 -5.00 15.05 -17.83
CA THR A 269 -5.88 14.02 -17.31
C THR A 269 -5.17 12.66 -17.29
N ASN A 270 -5.37 11.90 -16.23
CA ASN A 270 -4.95 10.49 -16.16
C ASN A 270 -5.97 9.62 -16.94
N ALA A 271 -6.57 10.21 -18.00
CA ALA A 271 -7.63 9.59 -18.77
C ALA A 271 -7.12 8.30 -19.42
N LYS A 272 -7.87 7.22 -19.25
CA LYS A 272 -7.62 5.98 -19.97
C LYS A 272 -7.66 6.27 -21.46
N ARG A 273 -6.82 5.62 -22.26
CA ARG A 273 -6.67 5.86 -23.72
C ARG A 273 -7.99 6.00 -24.47
N ALA A 274 -9.03 5.26 -24.03
CA ALA A 274 -10.38 5.34 -24.59
C ALA A 274 -11.08 6.70 -24.41
N GLU A 275 -10.83 7.39 -23.30
CA GLU A 275 -11.44 8.69 -22.98
C GLU A 275 -10.78 9.82 -23.81
N ILE A 276 -9.47 9.70 -24.07
CA ILE A 276 -8.74 10.65 -24.92
C ILE A 276 -9.26 10.58 -26.36
N PHE A 277 -9.51 9.37 -26.88
CA PHE A 277 -10.06 9.18 -28.21
C PHE A 277 -11.52 9.69 -28.31
N ALA A 278 -12.33 9.46 -27.30
CA ALA A 278 -13.71 9.97 -27.27
C ALA A 278 -13.77 11.51 -27.25
N GLY A 279 -12.89 12.16 -26.46
CA GLY A 279 -12.82 13.62 -26.40
C GLY A 279 -12.24 14.28 -27.66
N SER A 280 -11.41 13.58 -28.46
CA SER A 280 -10.85 14.11 -29.71
C SER A 280 -11.75 13.87 -30.91
N ALA A 281 -12.76 12.99 -30.80
CA ALA A 281 -13.70 12.64 -31.88
C ALA A 281 -15.04 13.42 -31.79
N ALA A 282 -15.27 14.14 -30.69
CA ALA A 282 -16.45 15.00 -30.50
C ALA A 282 -16.17 16.46 -30.90
#